data_f7b105fdf269fb1004f02e02c0f06024
#
_entry.id   f7b105fdf269fb1004f02e02c0f06024
#
_cell.length_a   1.000
_cell.length_b   1.000
_cell.length_c   1.000
_cell.angle_alpha   90.00
_cell.angle_beta   90.00
_cell.angle_gamma   90.00
#
_symmetry.space_group_name_H-M   'P 1'
#
loop_
_entity.id
_entity.type
_entity.pdbx_description
1 polymer ?
#
loop_
_entity_poly.entity_id
_entity_poly.type
_entity_poly.pdbx_seq_one_letter_code
_entity_poly.pdbx_strand_id
1 'polypeptide(L)'
;MGGLVMQDVRIVRFDMLVRSGKLAKATAADEGMNMLTKPEKVFFHNTNLMYCLTPMTSVGTLRETYLASQLAVGHQLSMPEQGDLVADGKWLFEVGGKSKGFSQIKGIENSFVVSDNIEIGYDTKIPLWLFGLLY
;
A
#
# COMPACT_ATOMS: atom_id res chain seq x y z
N MET A 1 11.56 10.31 -21.96
CA MET A 1 10.72 9.39 -21.19
C MET A 1 10.83 9.74 -19.71
N GLY A 2 9.74 10.21 -19.12
CA GLY A 2 9.70 10.48 -17.70
C GLY A 2 9.80 9.17 -16.91
N GLY A 3 10.85 9.02 -16.08
CA GLY A 3 10.87 7.97 -15.08
C GLY A 3 9.69 8.15 -14.12
N LEU A 4 9.15 7.04 -13.59
CA LEU A 4 8.20 7.10 -12.49
C LEU A 4 8.86 7.83 -11.33
N VAL A 5 8.30 8.96 -10.89
CA VAL A 5 8.73 9.60 -9.66
C VAL A 5 8.24 8.73 -8.52
N MET A 6 9.19 8.18 -7.77
CA MET A 6 8.92 7.26 -6.66
C MET A 6 9.09 8.00 -5.33
N GLN A 7 8.14 7.79 -4.44
CA GLN A 7 8.16 8.32 -3.11
C GLN A 7 8.30 7.20 -2.08
N ASP A 8 8.96 7.49 -0.97
CA ASP A 8 9.20 6.50 0.07
C ASP A 8 7.91 5.99 0.71
N VAL A 9 7.85 4.67 0.89
CA VAL A 9 6.80 3.98 1.63
C VAL A 9 7.42 3.33 2.86
N ARG A 10 6.77 3.50 4.00
CA ARG A 10 7.20 2.88 5.24
C ARG A 10 6.11 1.99 5.80
N ILE A 11 6.48 0.76 6.11
CA ILE A 11 5.63 -0.16 6.85
C ILE A 11 5.90 0.00 8.34
N VAL A 12 4.86 0.29 9.11
CA VAL A 12 4.94 0.51 10.55
C VAL A 12 4.57 -0.77 11.27
N ARG A 13 5.46 -1.24 12.13
CA ARG A 13 5.24 -2.37 13.03
C ARG A 13 4.84 -1.88 14.42
N PHE A 14 4.08 -2.69 15.13
CA PHE A 14 3.62 -2.36 16.48
C PHE A 14 4.77 -2.10 17.46
N ASP A 15 5.80 -2.91 17.41
CA ASP A 15 6.99 -2.75 18.27
C ASP A 15 7.71 -1.41 18.05
N MET A 16 7.75 -0.93 16.81
CA MET A 16 8.30 0.39 16.50
C MET A 16 7.47 1.51 17.10
N LEU A 17 6.14 1.40 17.04
CA LEU A 17 5.22 2.39 17.62
C LEU A 17 5.36 2.45 19.14
N VAL A 18 5.41 1.31 19.80
CA VAL A 18 5.56 1.22 21.27
C VAL A 18 6.90 1.82 21.71
N ARG A 19 8.00 1.46 21.06
CA ARG A 19 9.34 1.97 21.40
C ARG A 19 9.50 3.46 21.18
N SER A 20 8.85 3.99 20.16
CA SER A 20 8.92 5.43 19.84
C SER A 20 8.00 6.30 20.69
N GLY A 21 7.10 5.73 21.50
CA GLY A 21 6.08 6.47 22.23
C GLY A 21 5.07 7.21 21.35
N LYS A 22 5.01 6.88 20.05
CA LYS A 22 4.21 7.59 19.03
C LYS A 22 2.92 6.86 18.64
N LEU A 23 2.44 5.95 19.47
CA LEU A 23 1.25 5.15 19.18
C LEU A 23 0.03 6.02 18.79
N ALA A 24 -0.16 7.13 19.50
CA ALA A 24 -1.26 8.06 19.25
C ALA A 24 -1.08 8.92 17.99
N LYS A 25 0.11 8.98 17.41
CA LYS A 25 0.45 9.80 16.24
C LYS A 25 0.70 9.00 14.96
N ALA A 26 0.43 7.69 14.97
CA ALA A 26 0.68 6.83 13.80
C ALA A 26 -0.14 7.25 12.56
N THR A 27 -1.21 8.01 12.74
CA THR A 27 -2.07 8.53 11.67
C THR A 27 -1.84 10.01 11.37
N ALA A 28 -1.15 10.72 12.27
CA ALA A 28 -0.83 12.13 12.07
C ALA A 28 0.58 12.26 11.45
N ALA A 29 0.73 13.20 10.53
CA ALA A 29 2.04 13.60 10.04
C ALA A 29 2.89 14.05 11.24
N ASP A 30 4.03 13.41 11.45
CA ASP A 30 4.94 13.78 12.53
C ASP A 30 5.62 15.11 12.17
N GLU A 31 5.17 16.19 12.81
CA GLU A 31 5.71 17.55 12.59
C GLU A 31 7.20 17.68 12.97
N GLY A 32 7.74 16.69 13.69
CA GLY A 32 9.14 16.68 14.12
C GLY A 32 10.11 15.96 13.19
N MET A 33 9.65 15.29 12.13
CA MET A 33 10.55 14.64 11.17
C MET A 33 11.04 15.63 10.13
N ASN A 34 12.36 15.62 9.87
CA ASN A 34 12.97 16.40 8.78
C ASN A 34 12.24 16.11 7.46
N MET A 35 11.85 17.14 6.73
CA MET A 35 11.10 17.00 5.48
C MET A 35 11.78 16.08 4.46
N LEU A 36 13.11 15.99 4.50
CA LEU A 36 13.90 15.11 3.61
C LEU A 36 13.80 13.61 3.95
N THR A 37 13.33 13.26 5.15
CA THR A 37 13.24 11.87 5.62
C THR A 37 11.81 11.43 5.90
N LYS A 38 10.84 12.32 5.73
CA LYS A 38 9.42 12.01 5.96
C LYS A 38 8.89 11.14 4.81
N PRO A 39 8.43 9.93 5.10
CA PRO A 39 7.82 9.11 4.06
C PRO A 39 6.49 9.74 3.62
N GLU A 40 6.20 9.65 2.34
CA GLU A 40 4.96 10.17 1.76
C GLU A 40 3.74 9.42 2.29
N LYS A 41 3.88 8.12 2.47
CA LYS A 41 2.82 7.26 2.98
C LYS A 41 3.36 6.24 3.97
N VAL A 42 2.59 6.02 5.03
CA VAL A 42 2.89 5.03 6.07
C VAL A 42 1.77 4.00 6.10
N PHE A 43 2.14 2.73 6.00
CA PHE A 43 1.21 1.62 6.14
C PHE A 43 1.45 0.87 7.45
N PHE A 44 0.37 0.37 8.04
CA PHE A 44 0.50 -0.56 9.15
C PHE A 44 0.96 -1.94 8.66
N HIS A 45 1.82 -2.58 9.44
CA HIS A 45 2.30 -3.93 9.15
C HIS A 45 1.17 -4.97 9.12
N ASN A 46 0.08 -4.72 9.84
CA ASN A 46 -1.04 -5.63 10.00
C ASN A 46 -2.35 -4.85 10.01
N THR A 47 -3.34 -5.32 9.27
CA THR A 47 -4.67 -4.71 9.20
C THR A 47 -5.43 -4.75 10.54
N ASN A 48 -5.20 -5.75 11.39
CA ASN A 48 -5.77 -5.79 12.73
C ASN A 48 -5.26 -4.65 13.60
N LEU A 49 -3.96 -4.32 13.50
CA LEU A 49 -3.39 -3.17 14.19
C LEU A 49 -4.05 -1.86 13.74
N MET A 50 -4.34 -1.75 12.46
CA MET A 50 -5.04 -0.59 11.90
C MET A 50 -6.42 -0.40 12.53
N TYR A 51 -7.20 -1.48 12.69
CA TYR A 51 -8.51 -1.43 13.35
C TYR A 51 -8.43 -1.06 14.83
N CYS A 52 -7.39 -1.50 15.53
CA CYS A 52 -7.18 -1.14 16.94
C CYS A 52 -6.89 0.34 17.11
N LEU A 53 -6.15 0.95 16.20
CA LEU A 53 -5.68 2.33 16.30
C LEU A 53 -6.60 3.34 15.59
N THR A 54 -7.32 2.90 14.57
CA THR A 54 -8.19 3.75 13.75
C THR A 54 -9.50 3.04 13.41
N PRO A 55 -10.46 2.99 14.35
CA PRO A 55 -11.69 2.21 14.17
C PRO A 55 -12.58 2.69 13.03
N MET A 56 -12.37 3.91 12.52
CA MET A 56 -13.09 4.49 11.37
C MET A 56 -12.34 4.40 10.05
N THR A 57 -11.54 3.38 9.87
CA THR A 57 -10.76 3.19 8.65
C THR A 57 -11.63 2.93 7.43
N SER A 58 -11.32 3.58 6.31
CA SER A 58 -11.98 3.32 5.04
C SER A 58 -11.61 1.94 4.45
N VAL A 59 -12.53 1.35 3.70
CA VAL A 59 -12.29 0.07 3.01
C VAL A 59 -11.14 0.19 2.00
N GLY A 60 -10.99 1.35 1.35
CA GLY A 60 -9.88 1.62 0.44
C GLY A 60 -8.53 1.52 1.15
N THR A 61 -8.39 2.22 2.27
CA THR A 61 -7.17 2.17 3.10
C THR A 61 -6.87 0.75 3.61
N LEU A 62 -7.91 -0.01 3.98
CA LEU A 62 -7.76 -1.41 4.39
C LEU A 62 -7.16 -2.27 3.27
N ARG A 63 -7.68 -2.14 2.05
CA ARG A 63 -7.20 -2.89 0.88
C ARG A 63 -5.74 -2.57 0.55
N GLU A 64 -5.40 -1.29 0.51
CA GLU A 64 -4.03 -0.84 0.27
C GLU A 64 -3.06 -1.32 1.35
N THR A 65 -3.46 -1.21 2.62
CA THR A 65 -2.66 -1.68 3.76
C THR A 65 -2.43 -3.19 3.71
N TYR A 66 -3.46 -3.96 3.36
CA TYR A 66 -3.32 -5.41 3.19
C TYR A 66 -2.31 -5.75 2.10
N LEU A 67 -2.46 -5.16 0.90
CA LEU A 67 -1.54 -5.40 -0.21
C LEU A 67 -0.10 -5.00 0.17
N ALA A 68 0.08 -3.82 0.74
CA ALA A 68 1.39 -3.34 1.16
C ALA A 68 2.04 -4.26 2.21
N SER A 69 1.27 -4.73 3.19
CA SER A 69 1.77 -5.63 4.24
C SER A 69 2.24 -6.98 3.68
N GLN A 70 1.52 -7.51 2.69
CA GLN A 70 1.90 -8.77 2.04
C GLN A 70 3.15 -8.60 1.16
N LEU A 71 3.18 -7.59 0.32
CA LEU A 71 4.32 -7.35 -0.58
C LEU A 71 5.60 -6.98 0.19
N ALA A 72 5.49 -6.26 1.28
CA ALA A 72 6.64 -5.81 2.07
C ALA A 72 7.48 -6.94 2.69
N VAL A 73 6.97 -8.16 2.72
CA VAL A 73 7.71 -9.34 3.20
C VAL A 73 8.94 -9.62 2.32
N GLY A 74 8.80 -9.50 1.01
CA GLY A 74 9.86 -9.84 0.07
C GLY A 74 10.22 -8.75 -0.95
N HIS A 75 9.57 -7.59 -0.91
CA HIS A 75 9.72 -6.54 -1.90
C HIS A 75 9.96 -5.17 -1.27
N GLN A 76 10.69 -4.32 -1.98
CA GLN A 76 10.80 -2.91 -1.65
C GLN A 76 9.61 -2.14 -2.23
N LEU A 77 8.95 -1.35 -1.39
CA LEU A 77 7.76 -0.62 -1.78
C LEU A 77 8.03 0.86 -1.94
N SER A 78 7.40 1.46 -2.94
CA SER A 78 7.41 2.89 -3.20
C SER A 78 6.06 3.36 -3.72
N MET A 79 5.81 4.67 -3.66
CA MET A 79 4.59 5.27 -4.18
C MET A 79 4.85 5.86 -5.57
N PRO A 80 4.01 5.53 -6.56
CA PRO A 80 4.06 6.13 -7.88
C PRO A 80 3.26 7.44 -7.93
N GLU A 81 3.44 8.22 -8.99
CA GLU A 81 2.55 9.33 -9.32
C GLU A 81 1.15 8.86 -9.75
N GLN A 82 1.09 7.70 -10.42
CA GLN A 82 -0.16 7.07 -10.85
C GLN A 82 -0.23 5.66 -10.28
N GLY A 83 -1.41 5.26 -9.82
CA GLY A 83 -1.59 4.00 -9.11
C GLY A 83 -1.36 4.15 -7.61
N ASP A 84 -1.40 3.04 -6.88
CA ASP A 84 -1.35 3.06 -5.42
C ASP A 84 0.00 2.62 -4.85
N LEU A 85 0.68 1.67 -5.51
CA LEU A 85 1.88 1.05 -4.96
C LEU A 85 2.78 0.49 -6.07
N VAL A 86 4.09 0.60 -5.87
CA VAL A 86 5.09 -0.05 -6.73
C VAL A 86 5.97 -0.96 -5.89
N ALA A 87 6.17 -2.19 -6.39
CA ALA A 87 7.11 -3.15 -5.81
C ALA A 87 8.38 -3.22 -6.67
N ASP A 88 9.54 -3.16 -6.02
CA ASP A 88 10.88 -3.26 -6.60
C ASP A 88 11.13 -2.28 -7.77
N GLY A 89 10.47 -1.13 -7.74
CA GLY A 89 10.57 -0.13 -8.81
C GLY A 89 10.04 -0.58 -10.18
N LYS A 90 9.36 -1.73 -10.25
CA LYS A 90 8.97 -2.38 -11.50
C LYS A 90 7.48 -2.70 -11.61
N TRP A 91 6.87 -3.21 -10.55
CA TRP A 91 5.52 -3.74 -10.56
C TRP A 91 4.54 -2.73 -9.98
N LEU A 92 3.73 -2.12 -10.84
CA LEU A 92 2.75 -1.12 -10.43
C LEU A 92 1.41 -1.78 -10.09
N PHE A 93 0.83 -1.39 -8.96
CA PHE A 93 -0.46 -1.87 -8.51
C PHE A 93 -1.45 -0.73 -8.29
N GLU A 94 -2.65 -0.94 -8.77
CA GLU A 94 -3.82 -0.10 -8.49
C GLU A 94 -4.85 -0.94 -7.75
N VAL A 95 -5.24 -0.52 -6.56
CA VAL A 95 -6.07 -1.32 -5.64
C VAL A 95 -7.50 -0.80 -5.60
N GLY A 96 -8.47 -1.71 -5.57
CA GLY A 96 -9.85 -1.30 -5.45
C GLY A 96 -10.84 -2.43 -5.20
N GLY A 97 -12.12 -2.10 -5.29
CA GLY A 97 -13.20 -3.08 -5.20
C GLY A 97 -13.45 -3.79 -6.53
N LYS A 98 -14.52 -4.60 -6.56
CA LYS A 98 -14.91 -5.41 -7.72
C LYS A 98 -15.02 -4.62 -9.04
N SER A 99 -15.51 -3.39 -8.97
CA SER A 99 -15.72 -2.52 -10.13
C SER A 99 -14.50 -1.72 -10.56
N LYS A 100 -13.36 -1.86 -9.87
CA LYS A 100 -12.14 -1.13 -10.21
C LYS A 100 -11.68 -1.46 -11.63
N GLY A 101 -11.56 -0.44 -12.47
CA GLY A 101 -11.12 -0.57 -13.85
C GLY A 101 -9.64 -0.22 -14.03
N PHE A 102 -9.19 -0.29 -15.28
CA PHE A 102 -7.79 -0.08 -15.67
C PHE A 102 -7.44 1.37 -16.01
N SER A 103 -8.37 2.30 -15.91
CA SER A 103 -8.23 3.67 -16.45
C SER A 103 -7.01 4.43 -15.91
N GLN A 104 -6.67 4.26 -14.63
CA GLN A 104 -5.56 4.97 -13.98
C GLN A 104 -4.19 4.44 -14.35
N ILE A 105 -4.11 3.17 -14.78
CA ILE A 105 -2.83 2.52 -15.14
C ILE A 105 -2.76 2.13 -16.62
N LYS A 106 -3.70 2.63 -17.43
CA LYS A 106 -3.78 2.33 -18.85
C LYS A 106 -2.50 2.75 -19.58
N GLY A 107 -1.90 1.80 -20.30
CA GLY A 107 -0.68 2.04 -21.08
C GLY A 107 0.62 2.00 -20.28
N ILE A 108 0.55 1.68 -18.98
CA ILE A 108 1.74 1.52 -18.15
C ILE A 108 2.14 0.04 -18.15
N GLU A 109 3.38 -0.24 -18.54
CA GLU A 109 3.94 -1.59 -18.53
C GLU A 109 4.05 -2.13 -17.09
N ASN A 110 3.95 -3.45 -16.94
CA ASN A 110 4.03 -4.14 -15.64
C ASN A 110 3.05 -3.59 -14.60
N SER A 111 1.87 -3.21 -15.04
CA SER A 111 0.81 -2.66 -14.17
C SER A 111 -0.34 -3.63 -14.01
N PHE A 112 -0.89 -3.67 -12.80
CA PHE A 112 -1.93 -4.61 -12.39
C PHE A 112 -3.02 -3.89 -11.59
N VAL A 113 -4.28 -4.27 -11.84
CA VAL A 113 -5.39 -3.92 -10.95
C VAL A 113 -5.55 -5.02 -9.93
N VAL A 114 -5.47 -4.68 -8.66
CA VAL A 114 -5.71 -5.61 -7.55
C VAL A 114 -7.12 -5.34 -7.01
N SER A 115 -8.01 -6.29 -7.21
CA SER A 115 -9.43 -6.13 -6.85
C SER A 115 -9.86 -7.01 -5.71
N ASP A 116 -10.51 -6.38 -4.74
CA ASP A 116 -11.26 -7.07 -3.70
C ASP A 116 -12.64 -7.52 -4.21
N ASN A 117 -13.22 -8.53 -3.53
CA ASN A 117 -14.55 -9.09 -3.87
C ASN A 117 -14.65 -9.70 -5.28
N ILE A 118 -13.56 -10.23 -5.81
CA ILE A 118 -13.55 -11.11 -6.98
C ILE A 118 -12.85 -12.42 -6.63
N GLU A 119 -13.33 -13.53 -7.18
CA GLU A 119 -12.76 -14.86 -6.97
C GLU A 119 -11.71 -15.19 -8.00
N ILE A 120 -11.94 -14.80 -9.25
CA ILE A 120 -11.09 -15.13 -10.39
C ILE A 120 -10.64 -13.84 -11.05
N GLY A 121 -9.34 -13.79 -11.35
CA GLY A 121 -8.74 -12.70 -12.12
C GLY A 121 -8.90 -12.89 -13.63
N TYR A 122 -8.67 -11.82 -14.36
CA TYR A 122 -8.61 -11.83 -15.81
C TYR A 122 -7.68 -10.73 -16.30
N ASP A 123 -6.99 -10.97 -17.41
CA ASP A 123 -5.99 -10.05 -17.95
C ASP A 123 -4.94 -9.68 -16.88
N THR A 124 -4.72 -8.41 -16.59
CA THR A 124 -3.86 -7.93 -15.52
C THR A 124 -4.62 -7.57 -14.23
N LYS A 125 -5.84 -8.08 -14.09
CA LYS A 125 -6.65 -7.92 -12.88
C LYS A 125 -6.51 -9.14 -11.97
N ILE A 126 -5.99 -8.92 -10.76
CA ILE A 126 -5.64 -9.96 -9.80
C ILE A 126 -6.54 -9.84 -8.57
N PRO A 127 -7.14 -10.93 -8.08
CA PRO A 127 -7.85 -10.93 -6.81
C PRO A 127 -6.95 -10.55 -5.64
N LEU A 128 -7.39 -9.63 -4.79
CA LEU A 128 -6.62 -9.16 -3.64
C LEU A 128 -6.26 -10.29 -2.67
N TRP A 129 -7.15 -11.27 -2.47
CA TRP A 129 -6.92 -12.38 -1.54
C TRP A 129 -5.73 -13.27 -1.92
N LEU A 130 -5.36 -13.34 -3.22
CA LEU A 130 -4.22 -14.14 -3.68
C LEU A 130 -2.89 -13.67 -3.07
N PHE A 131 -2.77 -12.39 -2.74
CA PHE A 131 -1.55 -11.85 -2.13
C PHE A 131 -1.29 -12.40 -0.72
N GLY A 132 -2.30 -12.91 -0.04
CA GLY A 132 -2.14 -13.64 1.22
C GLY A 132 -1.49 -15.02 1.10
N LEU A 133 -1.29 -15.51 -0.12
CA LEU A 133 -0.68 -16.81 -0.42
C LEU A 133 0.75 -16.69 -0.96
N LEU A 134 1.36 -15.51 -0.94
CA LEU A 134 2.71 -15.29 -1.48
C LEU A 134 3.80 -15.96 -0.64
N TYR A 135 3.55 -16.22 0.64
CA TYR A 135 4.53 -16.72 1.59
C TYR A 135 3.94 -17.82 2.48
#